data_215eeee6b570c71dd33908240ebceffc
#
_entry.id   215eeee6b570c71dd33908240ebceffc
#
_cell.length_a   1.000
_cell.length_b   1.000
_cell.length_c   1.000
_cell.angle_alpha   90.00
_cell.angle_beta   90.00
_cell.angle_gamma   90.00
#
_symmetry.space_group_name_H-M   'P 1'
#
loop_
_entity.id
_entity.type
_entity.pdbx_description
1 polymer ?
#
loop_
_entity_poly.entity_id
_entity_poly.type
_entity_poly.pdbx_seq_one_letter_code
_entity_poly.pdbx_strand_id
1 'polypeptide(L)'
;MATTQTQTAEVDVALIGAGIMSATLGAMLKQLEPTWSQVVFERLDAPAEESSSPWNNAGTGHSALCELNYTPEVAGKVQTAKAIAVNEKFQVARQFLANQLEQGVLSDARDFINQVPHVSFGHGADQVQYLKKRYETLSKHPLFPGMEYTEDPDKFSEFLPLMGTGRDFSEGVAISWTEVGTDINYGALTKQFLAGAVKSGTEIRYGHEVANVKPQGSKWKITTKNVHTGDVSTTVANFVFIGAGGMALPLLQKSGIPEIRGYGGFPVSGEWLRCTNEEVIKQHHAKVYGKASVGAPPMSVPHLDTRVIDGETGLLFGPYAGWTPKFLKHGSWFDLPKSLRPTNVMSMLAVGVQEMGLTKYLVEELLKDQSARMESLREYYPEARDEDWELVTAGQRVQVIKPIVGPRFGSLEFGTALINNTEGTIAGLLGASPGASIAPYAMLEVLERCFGQKMVEWGPRIKEMVPSYGVKLATDPKLFNEVWEYTQKTLKLEK
;
A
#
# COMPACT_ATOMS: atom_id res chain seq x y z
N MET A 1 48.65 -0.33 5.06
CA MET A 1 47.21 -0.56 5.05
C MET A 1 46.90 -1.32 3.77
N ALA A 2 46.59 -2.60 3.88
CA ALA A 2 46.24 -3.39 2.70
C ALA A 2 44.83 -3.01 2.24
N THR A 3 44.74 -2.41 1.07
CA THR A 3 43.47 -2.20 0.35
C THR A 3 42.92 -3.58 -0.02
N THR A 4 42.03 -4.10 0.77
CA THR A 4 41.25 -5.29 0.41
C THR A 4 40.49 -4.93 -0.86
N GLN A 5 40.90 -5.45 -2.01
CA GLN A 5 40.12 -5.37 -3.24
C GLN A 5 38.81 -6.08 -2.97
N THR A 6 37.76 -5.30 -2.78
CA THR A 6 36.40 -5.83 -2.62
C THR A 6 36.01 -6.42 -3.96
N GLN A 7 35.89 -7.76 -4.01
CA GLN A 7 35.45 -8.48 -5.20
C GLN A 7 34.08 -7.94 -5.62
N THR A 8 33.99 -7.35 -6.80
CA THR A 8 32.74 -6.81 -7.33
C THR A 8 31.86 -7.99 -7.72
N ALA A 9 30.78 -8.25 -6.96
CA ALA A 9 29.81 -9.25 -7.31
C ALA A 9 28.94 -8.77 -8.49
N GLU A 10 28.65 -9.67 -9.41
CA GLU A 10 27.76 -9.39 -10.56
C GLU A 10 26.50 -10.24 -10.43
N VAL A 11 25.33 -9.63 -10.67
CA VAL A 11 24.02 -10.28 -10.56
C VAL A 11 23.10 -9.84 -11.71
N ASP A 12 22.10 -10.65 -12.02
CA ASP A 12 21.09 -10.28 -13.00
C ASP A 12 20.15 -9.22 -12.46
N VAL A 13 19.71 -9.38 -11.21
CA VAL A 13 18.71 -8.50 -10.58
C VAL A 13 19.17 -8.05 -9.20
N ALA A 14 19.10 -6.74 -8.95
CA ALA A 14 19.22 -6.17 -7.63
C ALA A 14 17.93 -5.50 -7.19
N LEU A 15 17.42 -5.90 -6.03
CA LEU A 15 16.22 -5.36 -5.40
C LEU A 15 16.64 -4.51 -4.19
N ILE A 16 16.24 -3.25 -4.14
CA ILE A 16 16.63 -2.32 -3.08
C ILE A 16 15.43 -2.09 -2.16
N GLY A 17 15.56 -2.53 -0.90
CA GLY A 17 14.51 -2.59 0.12
C GLY A 17 13.84 -3.96 0.17
N ALA A 18 13.71 -4.52 1.38
CA ALA A 18 13.05 -5.82 1.64
C ALA A 18 11.57 -5.64 2.05
N GLY A 19 10.87 -4.74 1.36
CA GLY A 19 9.42 -4.54 1.49
C GLY A 19 8.62 -5.37 0.50
N ILE A 20 7.28 -5.31 0.62
CA ILE A 20 6.34 -6.12 -0.18
C ILE A 20 6.54 -5.97 -1.70
N MET A 21 6.90 -4.79 -2.21
CA MET A 21 7.08 -4.57 -3.64
C MET A 21 8.28 -5.36 -4.19
N SER A 22 9.45 -5.24 -3.55
CA SER A 22 10.64 -6.00 -3.93
C SER A 22 10.44 -7.50 -3.76
N ALA A 23 9.79 -7.92 -2.67
CA ALA A 23 9.50 -9.32 -2.40
C ALA A 23 8.58 -9.92 -3.49
N THR A 24 7.53 -9.20 -3.89
CA THR A 24 6.61 -9.62 -4.96
C THR A 24 7.32 -9.70 -6.31
N LEU A 25 8.10 -8.67 -6.69
CA LEU A 25 8.84 -8.69 -7.96
C LEU A 25 9.88 -9.82 -7.98
N GLY A 26 10.60 -10.00 -6.87
CA GLY A 26 11.59 -11.08 -6.74
C GLY A 26 10.97 -12.47 -6.92
N ALA A 27 9.79 -12.71 -6.33
CA ALA A 27 9.04 -13.95 -6.49
C ALA A 27 8.58 -14.15 -7.95
N MET A 28 8.03 -13.11 -8.60
CA MET A 28 7.64 -13.18 -10.02
C MET A 28 8.83 -13.49 -10.92
N LEU A 29 9.94 -12.77 -10.75
CA LEU A 29 11.13 -12.98 -11.57
C LEU A 29 11.74 -14.37 -11.37
N LYS A 30 11.71 -14.92 -10.15
CA LYS A 30 12.17 -16.30 -9.89
C LYS A 30 11.31 -17.36 -10.56
N GLN A 31 10.02 -17.12 -10.75
CA GLN A 31 9.16 -18.01 -11.51
C GLN A 31 9.38 -17.87 -13.02
N LEU A 32 9.62 -16.66 -13.51
CA LEU A 32 9.81 -16.39 -14.95
C LEU A 32 11.21 -16.79 -15.41
N GLU A 33 12.23 -16.52 -14.62
CA GLU A 33 13.65 -16.75 -14.90
C GLU A 33 14.35 -17.41 -13.69
N PRO A 34 14.14 -18.69 -13.47
CA PRO A 34 14.67 -19.40 -12.28
C PRO A 34 16.18 -19.33 -12.15
N THR A 35 16.89 -19.20 -13.25
CA THR A 35 18.37 -19.19 -13.32
C THR A 35 18.97 -17.82 -13.01
N TRP A 36 18.19 -16.74 -13.04
CA TRP A 36 18.71 -15.42 -12.77
C TRP A 36 19.18 -15.28 -11.32
N SER A 37 20.38 -14.77 -11.17
CA SER A 37 20.93 -14.39 -9.87
C SER A 37 20.23 -13.14 -9.33
N GLN A 38 19.81 -13.18 -8.07
CA GLN A 38 19.13 -12.06 -7.42
C GLN A 38 19.78 -11.72 -6.09
N VAL A 39 19.88 -10.42 -5.79
CA VAL A 39 20.26 -9.91 -4.47
C VAL A 39 19.25 -8.88 -3.99
N VAL A 40 18.89 -8.96 -2.71
CA VAL A 40 18.08 -7.96 -2.01
C VAL A 40 18.98 -7.21 -1.03
N PHE A 41 18.95 -5.87 -1.06
CA PHE A 41 19.64 -5.03 -0.08
C PHE A 41 18.62 -4.41 0.85
N GLU A 42 18.78 -4.62 2.15
CA GLU A 42 17.95 -4.01 3.18
C GLU A 42 18.82 -3.30 4.20
N ARG A 43 18.46 -2.07 4.53
CA ARG A 43 19.21 -1.23 5.49
C ARG A 43 19.01 -1.70 6.93
N LEU A 44 17.83 -2.22 7.24
CA LEU A 44 17.47 -2.72 8.57
C LEU A 44 17.91 -4.19 8.71
N ASP A 45 17.80 -4.71 9.93
CA ASP A 45 18.26 -6.06 10.26
C ASP A 45 17.23 -7.16 9.95
N ALA A 46 16.01 -6.74 9.58
CA ALA A 46 14.93 -7.65 9.22
C ALA A 46 14.09 -7.08 8.06
N PRO A 47 13.35 -7.93 7.35
CA PRO A 47 12.45 -7.50 6.28
C PRO A 47 11.14 -6.94 6.84
N ALA A 48 10.50 -6.08 6.07
CA ALA A 48 9.16 -5.53 6.37
C ALA A 48 9.08 -4.68 7.66
N GLU A 49 10.14 -3.99 8.04
CA GLU A 49 10.19 -3.16 9.25
C GLU A 49 9.62 -1.74 9.05
N GLU A 50 9.48 -1.28 7.80
CA GLU A 50 8.92 0.03 7.44
C GLU A 50 7.43 -0.08 7.08
N SER A 51 6.98 0.47 5.96
CA SER A 51 5.56 0.51 5.56
C SER A 51 4.89 -0.86 5.42
N SER A 52 5.65 -1.94 5.18
CA SER A 52 5.15 -3.31 5.11
C SER A 52 4.96 -3.96 6.49
N SER A 53 5.47 -3.37 7.57
CA SER A 53 5.25 -3.88 8.93
C SER A 53 3.75 -3.91 9.24
N PRO A 54 3.23 -4.97 9.88
CA PRO A 54 1.80 -5.18 10.01
C PRO A 54 1.08 -4.07 10.77
N TRP A 55 1.74 -3.43 11.75
CA TRP A 55 1.18 -2.32 12.52
C TRP A 55 1.44 -0.94 11.90
N ASN A 56 2.19 -0.86 10.80
CA ASN A 56 2.46 0.40 10.11
C ASN A 56 1.45 0.73 9.01
N ASN A 57 0.43 -0.11 8.82
CA ASN A 57 -0.62 0.02 7.80
C ASN A 57 -1.94 -0.58 8.27
N ALA A 58 -3.03 -0.26 7.58
CA ALA A 58 -4.36 -0.76 7.89
C ALA A 58 -4.61 -2.22 7.47
N GLY A 59 -3.73 -2.84 6.71
CA GLY A 59 -3.90 -4.21 6.21
C GLY A 59 -5.07 -4.42 5.25
N THR A 60 -5.69 -3.39 4.76
CA THR A 60 -6.89 -3.52 3.93
C THR A 60 -6.55 -4.11 2.56
N GLY A 61 -7.21 -5.19 2.21
CA GLY A 61 -7.25 -5.69 0.83
C GLY A 61 -8.16 -4.80 -0.01
N HIS A 62 -7.58 -3.75 -0.63
CA HIS A 62 -8.34 -2.71 -1.31
C HIS A 62 -9.04 -3.20 -2.57
N SER A 63 -10.24 -3.74 -2.39
CA SER A 63 -11.18 -4.13 -3.44
C SER A 63 -12.29 -3.10 -3.68
N ALA A 64 -12.12 -1.87 -3.19
CA ALA A 64 -13.06 -0.74 -3.28
C ALA A 64 -14.42 -1.01 -2.62
N LEU A 65 -14.49 -1.93 -1.67
CA LEU A 65 -15.73 -2.30 -1.00
C LEU A 65 -16.15 -1.26 0.05
N CYS A 66 -15.21 -0.75 0.85
CA CYS A 66 -15.49 0.19 1.94
C CYS A 66 -15.02 1.63 1.68
N GLU A 67 -14.03 1.87 0.82
CA GLU A 67 -13.42 3.18 0.61
C GLU A 67 -14.29 4.11 -0.23
N LEU A 68 -14.87 5.13 0.39
CA LEU A 68 -15.81 6.06 -0.24
C LEU A 68 -15.16 7.01 -1.26
N ASN A 69 -13.87 7.29 -1.15
CA ASN A 69 -13.14 8.16 -2.08
C ASN A 69 -12.95 7.56 -3.48
N TYR A 70 -13.25 6.28 -3.65
CA TYR A 70 -13.24 5.64 -4.97
C TYR A 70 -14.56 5.84 -5.74
N THR A 71 -15.57 6.39 -5.08
CA THR A 71 -16.91 6.60 -5.65
C THR A 71 -17.41 8.01 -5.43
N PRO A 72 -16.71 9.06 -5.91
CA PRO A 72 -17.15 10.43 -5.72
C PRO A 72 -18.52 10.66 -6.39
N GLU A 73 -19.35 11.49 -5.76
CA GLU A 73 -20.59 11.96 -6.37
C GLU A 73 -20.32 13.25 -7.18
N VAL A 74 -20.67 13.22 -8.46
CA VAL A 74 -20.53 14.36 -9.38
C VAL A 74 -21.88 14.61 -10.02
N ALA A 75 -22.41 15.83 -9.89
CA ALA A 75 -23.73 16.22 -10.40
C ALA A 75 -24.86 15.22 -10.02
N GLY A 76 -24.87 14.79 -8.75
CA GLY A 76 -25.86 13.86 -8.21
C GLY A 76 -25.71 12.39 -8.61
N LYS A 77 -24.64 12.04 -9.34
CA LYS A 77 -24.36 10.66 -9.78
C LYS A 77 -23.07 10.14 -9.19
N VAL A 78 -23.12 8.93 -8.64
CA VAL A 78 -21.95 8.21 -8.11
C VAL A 78 -21.09 7.73 -9.28
N GLN A 79 -19.81 8.09 -9.26
CA GLN A 79 -18.83 7.69 -10.27
C GLN A 79 -18.13 6.41 -9.82
N THR A 80 -18.21 5.32 -10.59
CA THR A 80 -17.70 4.00 -10.19
C THR A 80 -16.41 3.57 -10.89
N ALA A 81 -15.95 4.28 -11.90
CA ALA A 81 -14.81 3.87 -12.72
C ALA A 81 -13.53 3.62 -11.89
N LYS A 82 -13.25 4.45 -10.88
CA LYS A 82 -12.10 4.26 -10.00
C LYS A 82 -12.26 3.03 -9.11
N ALA A 83 -13.45 2.81 -8.56
CA ALA A 83 -13.75 1.65 -7.72
C ALA A 83 -13.58 0.33 -8.51
N ILE A 84 -14.11 0.28 -9.73
CA ILE A 84 -13.96 -0.86 -10.65
C ILE A 84 -12.49 -1.13 -10.93
N ALA A 85 -11.73 -0.11 -11.33
CA ALA A 85 -10.31 -0.26 -11.64
C ALA A 85 -9.46 -0.73 -10.43
N VAL A 86 -9.77 -0.27 -9.21
CA VAL A 86 -9.10 -0.71 -8.00
C VAL A 86 -9.46 -2.16 -7.67
N ASN A 87 -10.73 -2.55 -7.84
CA ASN A 87 -11.16 -3.93 -7.64
C ASN A 87 -10.44 -4.88 -8.59
N GLU A 88 -10.41 -4.58 -9.90
CA GLU A 88 -9.71 -5.41 -10.90
C GLU A 88 -8.24 -5.62 -10.54
N LYS A 89 -7.54 -4.57 -10.10
CA LYS A 89 -6.14 -4.69 -9.67
C LYS A 89 -5.98 -5.59 -8.45
N PHE A 90 -6.91 -5.55 -7.52
CA PHE A 90 -6.90 -6.44 -6.36
C PHE A 90 -7.23 -7.88 -6.74
N GLN A 91 -8.11 -8.13 -7.74
CA GLN A 91 -8.33 -9.48 -8.25
C GLN A 91 -7.06 -10.07 -8.89
N VAL A 92 -6.24 -9.26 -9.57
CA VAL A 92 -4.90 -9.69 -10.03
C VAL A 92 -4.03 -10.12 -8.84
N ALA A 93 -4.03 -9.35 -7.76
CA ALA A 93 -3.28 -9.70 -6.55
C ALA A 93 -3.75 -11.02 -5.94
N ARG A 94 -5.05 -11.24 -5.82
CA ARG A 94 -5.63 -12.50 -5.29
C ARG A 94 -5.21 -13.71 -6.11
N GLN A 95 -5.26 -13.61 -7.44
CA GLN A 95 -4.86 -14.69 -8.35
C GLN A 95 -3.37 -15.03 -8.16
N PHE A 96 -2.51 -14.02 -8.11
CA PHE A 96 -1.09 -14.22 -7.88
C PHE A 96 -0.83 -14.89 -6.53
N LEU A 97 -1.45 -14.43 -5.44
CA LEU A 97 -1.30 -15.03 -4.11
C LEU A 97 -1.78 -16.49 -4.08
N ALA A 98 -2.91 -16.79 -4.73
CA ALA A 98 -3.42 -18.16 -4.84
C ALA A 98 -2.41 -19.07 -5.58
N ASN A 99 -1.87 -18.62 -6.72
CA ASN A 99 -0.84 -19.34 -7.44
C ASN A 99 0.42 -19.57 -6.57
N GLN A 100 0.87 -18.55 -5.80
CA GLN A 100 2.05 -18.70 -4.93
C GLN A 100 1.86 -19.72 -3.81
N LEU A 101 0.64 -19.87 -3.31
CA LEU A 101 0.27 -20.95 -2.37
C LEU A 101 0.37 -22.32 -3.04
N GLU A 102 -0.21 -22.49 -4.23
CA GLU A 102 -0.16 -23.76 -4.97
C GLU A 102 1.27 -24.16 -5.37
N GLN A 103 2.12 -23.17 -5.66
CA GLN A 103 3.54 -23.40 -5.96
C GLN A 103 4.39 -23.65 -4.69
N GLY A 104 3.81 -23.56 -3.49
CA GLY A 104 4.51 -23.77 -2.22
C GLY A 104 5.52 -22.66 -1.87
N VAL A 105 5.43 -21.50 -2.52
CA VAL A 105 6.21 -20.30 -2.17
C VAL A 105 5.65 -19.68 -0.89
N LEU A 106 4.32 -19.63 -0.76
CA LEU A 106 3.60 -19.25 0.45
C LEU A 106 3.13 -20.52 1.17
N SER A 107 3.11 -20.49 2.51
CA SER A 107 2.83 -21.67 3.34
C SER A 107 1.34 -21.86 3.65
N ASP A 108 0.72 -20.90 4.31
CA ASP A 108 -0.73 -20.91 4.61
C ASP A 108 -1.33 -19.52 4.36
N ALA A 109 -2.51 -19.49 3.76
CA ALA A 109 -3.23 -18.26 3.47
C ALA A 109 -3.54 -17.47 4.75
N ARG A 110 -3.91 -18.16 5.83
CA ARG A 110 -4.30 -17.54 7.10
C ARG A 110 -3.19 -16.77 7.80
N ASP A 111 -1.93 -17.04 7.46
CA ASP A 111 -0.79 -16.29 7.99
C ASP A 111 -0.77 -14.84 7.48
N PHE A 112 -1.34 -14.59 6.29
CA PHE A 112 -1.20 -13.29 5.64
C PHE A 112 -2.50 -12.69 5.08
N ILE A 113 -3.56 -13.48 4.82
CA ILE A 113 -4.84 -12.96 4.34
C ILE A 113 -5.99 -13.62 5.08
N ASN A 114 -6.87 -12.80 5.65
CA ASN A 114 -8.02 -13.27 6.41
C ASN A 114 -9.27 -12.55 5.95
N GLN A 115 -10.40 -13.27 5.94
CA GLN A 115 -11.70 -12.67 5.66
C GLN A 115 -12.08 -11.75 6.82
N VAL A 116 -12.31 -10.49 6.51
CA VAL A 116 -12.79 -9.45 7.43
C VAL A 116 -13.80 -8.60 6.67
N PRO A 117 -15.05 -8.49 7.12
CA PRO A 117 -16.06 -7.70 6.44
C PRO A 117 -15.61 -6.26 6.20
N HIS A 118 -15.90 -5.74 5.00
CA HIS A 118 -15.66 -4.34 4.66
C HIS A 118 -16.97 -3.57 4.73
N VAL A 119 -16.97 -2.48 5.48
CA VAL A 119 -18.14 -1.65 5.77
C VAL A 119 -17.86 -0.20 5.37
N SER A 120 -18.80 0.41 4.66
CA SER A 120 -18.89 1.86 4.50
C SER A 120 -19.91 2.39 5.48
N PHE A 121 -19.53 3.41 6.24
CA PHE A 121 -20.34 4.03 7.28
C PHE A 121 -20.72 5.47 6.89
N GLY A 122 -21.98 5.81 7.07
CA GLY A 122 -22.53 7.15 6.87
C GLY A 122 -23.31 7.62 8.10
N HIS A 123 -23.03 8.85 8.55
CA HIS A 123 -23.70 9.53 9.65
C HIS A 123 -24.24 10.87 9.19
N GLY A 124 -25.50 11.14 9.51
CA GLY A 124 -26.22 12.31 9.02
C GLY A 124 -26.86 12.12 7.64
N ALA A 125 -27.95 12.85 7.39
CA ALA A 125 -28.84 12.68 6.24
C ALA A 125 -28.10 12.66 4.89
N ASP A 126 -27.15 13.56 4.68
CA ASP A 126 -26.41 13.68 3.42
C ASP A 126 -25.52 12.46 3.14
N GLN A 127 -24.86 11.95 4.19
CA GLN A 127 -23.98 10.76 4.05
C GLN A 127 -24.81 9.49 3.87
N VAL A 128 -25.94 9.37 4.56
CA VAL A 128 -26.91 8.27 4.40
C VAL A 128 -27.44 8.24 2.96
N GLN A 129 -27.87 9.39 2.42
CA GLN A 129 -28.35 9.46 1.05
C GLN A 129 -27.26 9.10 0.03
N TYR A 130 -26.03 9.62 0.22
CA TYR A 130 -24.90 9.26 -0.63
C TYR A 130 -24.59 7.76 -0.58
N LEU A 131 -24.57 7.17 0.62
CA LEU A 131 -24.25 5.76 0.81
C LEU A 131 -25.30 4.85 0.14
N LYS A 132 -26.58 5.22 0.22
CA LYS A 132 -27.68 4.55 -0.48
C LYS A 132 -27.47 4.55 -2.00
N LYS A 133 -27.19 5.72 -2.59
CA LYS A 133 -26.92 5.84 -4.03
C LYS A 133 -25.69 5.01 -4.44
N ARG A 134 -24.65 4.99 -3.60
CA ARG A 134 -23.45 4.19 -3.83
C ARG A 134 -23.79 2.70 -3.85
N TYR A 135 -24.53 2.22 -2.84
CA TYR A 135 -24.99 0.85 -2.77
C TYR A 135 -25.83 0.46 -4.00
N GLU A 136 -26.88 1.25 -4.34
CA GLU A 136 -27.75 1.00 -5.49
C GLU A 136 -27.00 0.94 -6.83
N THR A 137 -25.84 1.59 -6.91
CA THR A 137 -25.01 1.62 -8.11
C THR A 137 -24.01 0.47 -8.16
N LEU A 138 -23.27 0.23 -7.06
CA LEU A 138 -22.22 -0.79 -7.02
C LEU A 138 -22.78 -2.22 -6.92
N SER A 139 -23.83 -2.44 -6.15
CA SER A 139 -24.43 -3.79 -5.94
C SER A 139 -24.93 -4.46 -7.22
N LYS A 140 -25.15 -3.69 -8.27
CA LYS A 140 -25.54 -4.19 -9.60
C LYS A 140 -24.35 -4.62 -10.47
N HIS A 141 -23.13 -4.29 -10.05
CA HIS A 141 -21.93 -4.55 -10.85
C HIS A 141 -21.30 -5.90 -10.43
N PRO A 142 -20.93 -6.78 -11.38
CA PRO A 142 -20.45 -8.14 -11.08
C PRO A 142 -19.25 -8.19 -10.10
N LEU A 143 -18.36 -7.19 -10.13
CA LEU A 143 -17.19 -7.12 -9.24
C LEU A 143 -17.52 -6.83 -7.76
N PHE A 144 -18.77 -6.55 -7.41
CA PHE A 144 -19.21 -6.21 -6.05
C PHE A 144 -20.29 -7.16 -5.55
N PRO A 145 -20.06 -8.50 -5.57
CA PRO A 145 -21.07 -9.46 -5.15
C PRO A 145 -21.34 -9.37 -3.64
N GLY A 146 -22.58 -9.68 -3.25
CA GLY A 146 -22.96 -9.80 -1.84
C GLY A 146 -22.91 -8.49 -1.05
N MET A 147 -22.99 -7.34 -1.73
CA MET A 147 -23.07 -6.04 -1.04
C MET A 147 -24.47 -5.86 -0.46
N GLU A 148 -24.55 -5.47 0.79
CA GLU A 148 -25.78 -5.20 1.54
C GLU A 148 -25.81 -3.74 2.04
N TYR A 149 -27.02 -3.31 2.49
CA TYR A 149 -27.25 -1.94 2.98
C TYR A 149 -28.36 -1.94 4.05
N THR A 150 -28.18 -1.13 5.09
CA THR A 150 -29.25 -0.88 6.07
C THR A 150 -29.20 0.53 6.66
N GLU A 151 -30.37 1.06 6.99
CA GLU A 151 -30.61 2.24 7.84
C GLU A 151 -31.28 1.85 9.15
N ASP A 152 -31.54 0.55 9.36
CA ASP A 152 -32.22 -0.01 10.53
C ASP A 152 -31.25 -0.05 11.73
N PRO A 153 -31.56 0.64 12.86
CA PRO A 153 -30.71 0.67 14.04
C PRO A 153 -30.45 -0.71 14.67
N ASP A 154 -31.44 -1.62 14.63
CA ASP A 154 -31.30 -2.94 15.22
C ASP A 154 -30.32 -3.79 14.41
N LYS A 155 -30.44 -3.80 13.08
CA LYS A 155 -29.51 -4.47 12.17
C LYS A 155 -28.12 -3.87 12.22
N PHE A 156 -28.03 -2.55 12.32
CA PHE A 156 -26.74 -1.86 12.49
C PHE A 156 -26.02 -2.36 13.76
N SER A 157 -26.75 -2.38 14.90
CA SER A 157 -26.20 -2.76 16.20
C SER A 157 -25.90 -4.25 16.29
N GLU A 158 -26.69 -5.10 15.61
CA GLU A 158 -26.41 -6.54 15.49
C GLU A 158 -25.10 -6.77 14.73
N PHE A 159 -24.88 -6.07 13.61
CA PHE A 159 -23.71 -6.25 12.77
C PHE A 159 -22.45 -5.57 13.35
N LEU A 160 -22.60 -4.40 13.98
CA LEU A 160 -21.51 -3.61 14.57
C LEU A 160 -21.82 -3.28 16.05
N PRO A 161 -21.79 -4.25 16.96
CA PRO A 161 -22.18 -4.04 18.37
C PRO A 161 -21.42 -2.90 19.04
N LEU A 162 -20.10 -2.84 18.84
CA LEU A 162 -19.25 -1.79 19.38
C LEU A 162 -19.68 -0.38 18.94
N MET A 163 -20.10 -0.24 17.67
CA MET A 163 -20.50 1.04 17.11
C MET A 163 -21.97 1.38 17.39
N GLY A 164 -22.80 0.39 17.70
CA GLY A 164 -24.23 0.54 18.00
C GLY A 164 -24.48 0.95 19.45
N THR A 165 -23.68 0.44 20.39
CA THR A 165 -23.85 0.72 21.82
C THR A 165 -23.67 2.20 22.13
N GLY A 166 -24.68 2.80 22.79
CA GLY A 166 -24.70 4.21 23.15
C GLY A 166 -24.90 5.18 21.97
N ARG A 167 -25.16 4.68 20.77
CA ARG A 167 -25.31 5.55 19.58
C ARG A 167 -26.67 6.23 19.52
N ASP A 168 -26.65 7.52 19.21
CA ASP A 168 -27.84 8.26 18.80
C ASP A 168 -28.11 8.05 17.31
N PHE A 169 -29.24 7.45 16.98
CA PHE A 169 -29.68 7.20 15.61
C PHE A 169 -30.59 8.29 15.06
N SER A 170 -30.93 9.32 15.85
CA SER A 170 -31.90 10.36 15.46
C SER A 170 -31.43 11.21 14.27
N GLU A 171 -30.11 11.39 14.07
CA GLU A 171 -29.52 12.15 12.96
C GLU A 171 -29.44 11.36 11.65
N GLY A 172 -29.79 10.06 11.70
CA GLY A 172 -29.68 9.14 10.58
C GLY A 172 -28.30 8.49 10.51
N VAL A 173 -28.29 7.17 10.42
CA VAL A 173 -27.10 6.34 10.32
C VAL A 173 -27.36 5.25 9.28
N ALA A 174 -26.35 4.94 8.46
CA ALA A 174 -26.41 3.83 7.52
C ALA A 174 -25.09 3.11 7.40
N ILE A 175 -25.14 1.84 7.07
CA ILE A 175 -23.99 1.07 6.62
C ILE A 175 -24.29 0.36 5.31
N SER A 176 -23.25 0.22 4.50
CA SER A 176 -23.22 -0.72 3.37
C SER A 176 -22.03 -1.63 3.58
N TRP A 177 -22.22 -2.94 3.53
CA TRP A 177 -21.17 -3.91 3.84
C TRP A 177 -21.10 -5.06 2.86
N THR A 178 -20.03 -5.80 2.93
CA THR A 178 -19.86 -7.09 2.29
C THR A 178 -18.96 -7.98 3.15
N GLU A 179 -19.37 -9.22 3.30
CA GLU A 179 -18.67 -10.23 4.10
C GLU A 179 -17.31 -10.62 3.51
N VAL A 180 -17.14 -10.47 2.20
CA VAL A 180 -15.96 -10.94 1.45
C VAL A 180 -14.78 -9.95 1.44
N GLY A 181 -14.79 -8.97 2.32
CA GLY A 181 -13.63 -8.11 2.57
C GLY A 181 -12.43 -8.88 3.15
N THR A 182 -11.26 -8.30 3.11
CA THR A 182 -10.03 -8.96 3.61
C THR A 182 -9.13 -8.04 4.42
N ASP A 183 -8.53 -8.59 5.47
CA ASP A 183 -7.34 -8.06 6.13
C ASP A 183 -6.09 -8.79 5.65
N ILE A 184 -5.00 -8.06 5.40
CA ILE A 184 -3.73 -8.61 4.93
C ILE A 184 -2.61 -8.23 5.89
N ASN A 185 -1.91 -9.23 6.42
CA ASN A 185 -0.62 -9.06 7.10
C ASN A 185 0.50 -8.98 6.07
N TYR A 186 0.78 -7.75 5.58
CA TYR A 186 1.84 -7.54 4.59
C TYR A 186 3.23 -7.89 5.11
N GLY A 187 3.44 -7.84 6.43
CA GLY A 187 4.68 -8.27 7.07
C GLY A 187 4.93 -9.75 6.89
N ALA A 188 3.95 -10.58 7.24
CA ALA A 188 4.03 -12.03 7.07
C ALA A 188 4.16 -12.41 5.59
N LEU A 189 3.37 -11.81 4.72
CA LEU A 189 3.42 -12.03 3.27
C LEU A 189 4.80 -11.70 2.70
N THR A 190 5.39 -10.56 3.07
CA THR A 190 6.74 -10.16 2.65
C THR A 190 7.79 -11.15 3.10
N LYS A 191 7.74 -11.57 4.37
CA LYS A 191 8.67 -12.55 4.95
C LYS A 191 8.59 -13.88 4.23
N GLN A 192 7.39 -14.38 3.92
CA GLN A 192 7.20 -15.64 3.20
C GLN A 192 7.73 -15.56 1.76
N PHE A 193 7.46 -14.49 1.02
CA PHE A 193 8.02 -14.30 -0.33
C PHE A 193 9.55 -14.29 -0.32
N LEU A 194 10.15 -13.57 0.62
CA LEU A 194 11.61 -13.50 0.72
C LEU A 194 12.22 -14.85 1.14
N ALA A 195 11.56 -15.58 2.05
CA ALA A 195 11.98 -16.93 2.41
C ALA A 195 11.91 -17.90 1.22
N GLY A 196 10.86 -17.80 0.40
CA GLY A 196 10.74 -18.55 -0.86
C GLY A 196 11.84 -18.17 -1.87
N ALA A 197 12.14 -16.88 -1.99
CA ALA A 197 13.22 -16.39 -2.86
C ALA A 197 14.60 -16.91 -2.41
N VAL A 198 14.87 -16.93 -1.10
CA VAL A 198 16.12 -17.49 -0.55
C VAL A 198 16.24 -19.00 -0.88
N LYS A 199 15.17 -19.77 -0.72
CA LYS A 199 15.15 -21.19 -1.12
C LYS A 199 15.46 -21.38 -2.61
N SER A 200 15.13 -20.38 -3.43
CA SER A 200 15.39 -20.34 -4.88
C SER A 200 16.72 -19.66 -5.23
N GLY A 201 17.62 -19.43 -4.25
CA GLY A 201 18.98 -18.92 -4.47
C GLY A 201 19.10 -17.39 -4.50
N THR A 202 18.10 -16.63 -4.04
CA THR A 202 18.24 -15.19 -3.84
C THR A 202 19.06 -14.89 -2.59
N GLU A 203 20.06 -14.04 -2.71
CA GLU A 203 20.83 -13.53 -1.57
C GLU A 203 20.10 -12.34 -0.94
N ILE A 204 20.03 -12.28 0.40
CA ILE A 204 19.51 -11.11 1.11
C ILE A 204 20.61 -10.55 2.01
N ARG A 205 20.93 -9.28 1.87
CA ARG A 205 21.92 -8.54 2.67
C ARG A 205 21.22 -7.57 3.58
N TYR A 206 20.96 -7.98 4.81
CA TYR A 206 20.46 -7.11 5.87
C TYR A 206 21.58 -6.22 6.42
N GLY A 207 21.21 -5.07 7.04
CA GLY A 207 22.19 -4.10 7.52
C GLY A 207 22.99 -3.42 6.41
N HIS A 208 22.53 -3.46 5.15
CA HIS A 208 23.24 -2.90 4.00
C HIS A 208 22.45 -1.75 3.36
N GLU A 209 22.82 -0.52 3.70
CA GLU A 209 22.26 0.68 3.09
C GLU A 209 22.83 0.90 1.69
N VAL A 210 21.96 1.02 0.69
CA VAL A 210 22.37 1.44 -0.66
C VAL A 210 22.68 2.93 -0.66
N ALA A 211 23.95 3.26 -0.68
CA ALA A 211 24.45 4.63 -0.68
C ALA A 211 24.36 5.27 -2.06
N ASN A 212 24.53 4.48 -3.13
CA ASN A 212 24.56 5.01 -4.50
C ASN A 212 24.15 3.96 -5.54
N VAL A 213 23.55 4.42 -6.65
CA VAL A 213 23.25 3.62 -7.84
C VAL A 213 23.69 4.46 -9.03
N LYS A 214 24.59 3.94 -9.86
CA LYS A 214 25.15 4.64 -11.00
C LYS A 214 25.24 3.75 -12.24
N PRO A 215 25.04 4.28 -13.45
CA PRO A 215 25.26 3.52 -14.67
C PRO A 215 26.72 3.09 -14.81
N GLN A 216 26.92 1.86 -15.30
CA GLN A 216 28.22 1.29 -15.64
C GLN A 216 28.08 0.52 -16.97
N GLY A 217 28.28 1.20 -18.08
CA GLY A 217 27.94 0.68 -19.39
C GLY A 217 26.44 0.44 -19.52
N SER A 218 26.04 -0.77 -19.89
CA SER A 218 24.64 -1.22 -19.94
C SER A 218 24.09 -1.72 -18.61
N LYS A 219 24.91 -1.73 -17.54
CA LYS A 219 24.59 -2.25 -16.21
C LYS A 219 24.57 -1.13 -15.17
N TRP A 220 24.26 -1.50 -13.94
CA TRP A 220 24.20 -0.59 -12.81
C TRP A 220 25.20 -0.97 -11.72
N LYS A 221 26.04 0.00 -11.32
CA LYS A 221 26.91 -0.12 -10.15
C LYS A 221 26.17 0.34 -8.92
N ILE A 222 25.98 -0.57 -7.97
CA ILE A 222 25.32 -0.34 -6.69
C ILE A 222 26.42 -0.31 -5.63
N THR A 223 26.50 0.79 -4.89
CA THR A 223 27.39 0.93 -3.75
C THR A 223 26.60 0.81 -2.47
N THR A 224 26.95 -0.14 -1.63
CA THR A 224 26.32 -0.39 -0.33
C THR A 224 27.28 -0.10 0.80
N LYS A 225 26.72 0.30 1.95
CA LYS A 225 27.46 0.47 3.21
C LYS A 225 26.80 -0.41 4.26
N ASN A 226 27.58 -1.28 4.89
CA ASN A 226 27.12 -1.99 6.07
C ASN A 226 26.92 -0.99 7.22
N VAL A 227 25.72 -0.93 7.80
CA VAL A 227 25.37 0.07 8.82
C VAL A 227 26.04 -0.18 10.15
N HIS A 228 26.47 -1.43 10.42
CA HIS A 228 27.09 -1.85 11.68
C HIS A 228 28.62 -1.70 11.64
N THR A 229 29.27 -2.14 10.54
CA THR A 229 30.73 -2.14 10.42
C THR A 229 31.27 -0.90 9.70
N GLY A 230 30.41 -0.24 8.90
CA GLY A 230 30.80 0.87 8.03
C GLY A 230 31.47 0.42 6.73
N ASP A 231 31.64 -0.87 6.50
CA ASP A 231 32.27 -1.42 5.30
C ASP A 231 31.48 -1.06 4.04
N VAL A 232 32.22 -0.71 3.00
CA VAL A 232 31.65 -0.33 1.70
C VAL A 232 31.92 -1.46 0.70
N SER A 233 30.87 -1.90 0.03
CA SER A 233 30.95 -2.92 -1.03
C SER A 233 30.27 -2.44 -2.31
N THR A 234 30.55 -3.15 -3.41
CA THR A 234 29.99 -2.83 -4.73
C THR A 234 29.43 -4.08 -5.37
N THR A 235 28.23 -3.95 -5.94
CA THR A 235 27.59 -4.98 -6.78
C THR A 235 27.22 -4.37 -8.12
N VAL A 236 27.38 -5.13 -9.20
CA VAL A 236 26.95 -4.74 -10.55
C VAL A 236 25.72 -5.57 -10.90
N ALA A 237 24.67 -4.92 -11.42
CA ALA A 237 23.43 -5.59 -11.77
C ALA A 237 22.98 -5.25 -13.20
N ASN A 238 22.38 -6.22 -13.91
CA ASN A 238 21.78 -5.99 -15.21
C ASN A 238 20.48 -5.18 -15.07
N PHE A 239 19.70 -5.47 -14.06
CA PHE A 239 18.44 -4.77 -13.72
C PHE A 239 18.41 -4.37 -12.25
N VAL A 240 17.91 -3.17 -11.97
CA VAL A 240 17.73 -2.66 -10.60
C VAL A 240 16.28 -2.26 -10.36
N PHE A 241 15.69 -2.77 -9.27
CA PHE A 241 14.41 -2.29 -8.79
C PHE A 241 14.57 -1.57 -7.46
N ILE A 242 14.08 -0.34 -7.38
CA ILE A 242 14.13 0.48 -6.16
C ILE A 242 12.78 0.45 -5.46
N GLY A 243 12.61 -0.53 -4.58
CA GLY A 243 11.43 -0.73 -3.71
C GLY A 243 11.65 -0.20 -2.29
N ALA A 244 12.40 0.92 -2.15
CA ALA A 244 12.87 1.46 -0.88
C ALA A 244 11.88 2.43 -0.20
N GLY A 245 10.57 2.31 -0.45
CA GLY A 245 9.56 3.19 0.11
C GLY A 245 9.87 4.67 -0.19
N GLY A 246 9.78 5.55 0.80
CA GLY A 246 10.08 6.97 0.62
C GLY A 246 11.50 7.27 0.15
N MET A 247 12.47 6.38 0.41
CA MET A 247 13.85 6.52 -0.07
C MET A 247 14.03 6.17 -1.54
N ALA A 248 12.99 5.69 -2.23
CA ALA A 248 13.06 5.44 -3.67
C ALA A 248 13.34 6.74 -4.46
N LEU A 249 12.75 7.87 -4.08
CA LEU A 249 12.99 9.17 -4.72
C LEU A 249 14.47 9.59 -4.68
N PRO A 250 15.14 9.69 -3.51
CA PRO A 250 16.57 10.03 -3.47
C PRO A 250 17.47 9.06 -4.24
N LEU A 251 17.14 7.75 -4.23
CA LEU A 251 17.93 6.74 -4.95
C LEU A 251 17.77 6.86 -6.47
N LEU A 252 16.54 7.07 -6.97
CA LEU A 252 16.30 7.39 -8.38
C LEU A 252 17.01 8.69 -8.80
N GLN A 253 17.00 9.73 -7.97
CA GLN A 253 17.76 10.95 -8.23
C GLN A 253 19.27 10.69 -8.32
N LYS A 254 19.80 9.81 -7.46
CA LYS A 254 21.22 9.40 -7.50
C LYS A 254 21.55 8.58 -8.74
N SER A 255 20.64 7.82 -9.30
CA SER A 255 20.87 7.05 -10.53
C SER A 255 21.20 7.95 -11.72
N GLY A 256 20.64 9.17 -11.74
CA GLY A 256 20.87 10.16 -12.78
C GLY A 256 20.01 9.97 -14.03
N ILE A 257 19.01 9.07 -14.02
CA ILE A 257 18.11 8.90 -15.16
C ILE A 257 17.32 10.19 -15.43
N PRO A 258 17.06 10.52 -16.70
CA PRO A 258 16.33 11.75 -17.06
C PRO A 258 14.90 11.78 -16.53
N GLU A 259 14.26 10.62 -16.44
CA GLU A 259 12.84 10.45 -16.13
C GLU A 259 12.48 10.89 -14.70
N ILE A 260 13.46 10.95 -13.77
CA ILE A 260 13.22 11.42 -12.39
C ILE A 260 13.37 12.93 -12.24
N ARG A 261 13.80 13.65 -13.30
CA ARG A 261 14.04 15.09 -13.20
C ARG A 261 12.76 15.86 -12.89
N GLY A 262 12.85 16.76 -11.93
CA GLY A 262 11.70 17.58 -11.50
C GLY A 262 10.78 16.91 -10.48
N TYR A 263 10.88 15.61 -10.27
CA TYR A 263 10.10 14.92 -9.24
C TYR A 263 10.57 15.30 -7.84
N GLY A 264 9.62 15.50 -6.94
CA GLY A 264 9.83 15.77 -5.53
C GLY A 264 8.98 14.84 -4.65
N GLY A 265 9.16 14.96 -3.35
CA GLY A 265 8.40 14.22 -2.36
C GLY A 265 7.75 15.14 -1.34
N PHE A 266 6.50 14.87 -1.01
CA PHE A 266 5.76 15.50 0.08
C PHE A 266 5.56 14.44 1.18
N PRO A 267 6.35 14.46 2.25
CA PRO A 267 6.27 13.44 3.30
C PRO A 267 5.05 13.66 4.19
N VAL A 268 4.34 12.57 4.46
CA VAL A 268 3.19 12.54 5.36
C VAL A 268 3.41 11.41 6.35
N SER A 269 3.35 11.72 7.64
CA SER A 269 3.31 10.72 8.71
C SER A 269 1.88 10.26 8.96
N GLY A 270 1.73 9.17 9.67
CA GLY A 270 0.45 8.69 10.17
C GLY A 270 0.58 8.16 11.59
N GLU A 271 -0.49 8.29 12.33
CA GLU A 271 -0.62 7.72 13.67
C GLU A 271 -1.94 6.96 13.76
N TRP A 272 -2.00 5.97 14.64
CA TRP A 272 -3.18 5.18 14.93
C TRP A 272 -3.46 5.20 16.42
N LEU A 273 -4.73 5.17 16.80
CA LEU A 273 -5.12 4.64 18.09
C LEU A 273 -5.22 3.12 17.96
N ARG A 274 -4.46 2.40 18.79
CA ARG A 274 -4.51 0.94 18.90
C ARG A 274 -5.22 0.58 20.20
N CYS A 275 -6.25 -0.26 20.10
CA CYS A 275 -6.94 -0.78 21.26
C CYS A 275 -6.06 -1.80 22.00
N THR A 276 -6.00 -1.67 23.33
CA THR A 276 -5.27 -2.57 24.24
C THR A 276 -6.20 -3.43 25.10
N ASN A 277 -7.51 -3.18 25.03
CA ASN A 277 -8.52 -3.92 25.80
C ASN A 277 -9.11 -5.06 24.95
N GLU A 278 -8.81 -6.30 25.33
CA GLU A 278 -9.29 -7.49 24.60
C GLU A 278 -10.82 -7.62 24.57
N GLU A 279 -11.52 -7.16 25.62
CA GLU A 279 -12.98 -7.24 25.66
C GLU A 279 -13.63 -6.26 24.67
N VAL A 280 -12.96 -5.13 24.39
CA VAL A 280 -13.37 -4.20 23.33
C VAL A 280 -13.06 -4.80 21.95
N ILE A 281 -11.86 -5.35 21.77
CA ILE A 281 -11.43 -5.96 20.50
C ILE A 281 -12.39 -7.06 20.05
N LYS A 282 -12.83 -7.92 20.96
CA LYS A 282 -13.75 -9.04 20.66
C LYS A 282 -15.12 -8.60 20.13
N GLN A 283 -15.52 -7.34 20.37
CA GLN A 283 -16.82 -6.81 19.95
C GLN A 283 -16.81 -6.19 18.56
N HIS A 284 -15.64 -6.17 17.88
CA HIS A 284 -15.51 -5.61 16.54
C HIS A 284 -14.82 -6.60 15.59
N HIS A 285 -15.41 -6.81 14.41
CA HIS A 285 -14.95 -7.84 13.47
C HIS A 285 -14.90 -7.35 12.01
N ALA A 286 -14.95 -6.03 11.78
CA ALA A 286 -15.04 -5.43 10.46
C ALA A 286 -13.97 -4.36 10.23
N LYS A 287 -13.82 -3.94 8.98
CA LYS A 287 -13.13 -2.71 8.60
C LYS A 287 -14.17 -1.67 8.21
N VAL A 288 -14.34 -0.64 9.04
CA VAL A 288 -15.40 0.36 8.89
C VAL A 288 -14.82 1.69 8.47
N TYR A 289 -15.14 2.11 7.25
CA TYR A 289 -14.66 3.34 6.63
C TYR A 289 -15.77 4.39 6.58
N GLY A 290 -15.49 5.58 7.11
CA GLY A 290 -16.37 6.74 7.00
C GLY A 290 -16.01 7.63 5.81
N LYS A 291 -16.63 8.78 5.76
CA LYS A 291 -16.33 9.83 4.78
C LYS A 291 -15.31 10.80 5.38
N ALA A 292 -14.31 11.19 4.60
CA ALA A 292 -13.39 12.24 5.01
C ALA A 292 -14.14 13.54 5.32
N SER A 293 -13.71 14.26 6.35
CA SER A 293 -14.19 15.59 6.64
C SER A 293 -13.98 16.53 5.44
N VAL A 294 -14.82 17.54 5.31
CA VAL A 294 -14.70 18.52 4.20
C VAL A 294 -13.33 19.21 4.28
N GLY A 295 -12.56 19.12 3.19
CA GLY A 295 -11.21 19.70 3.12
C GLY A 295 -10.07 18.76 3.60
N ALA A 296 -10.38 17.61 4.19
CA ALA A 296 -9.37 16.62 4.54
C ALA A 296 -8.85 15.89 3.29
N PRO A 297 -7.55 15.55 3.24
CA PRO A 297 -7.01 14.79 2.12
C PRO A 297 -7.59 13.38 2.10
N PRO A 298 -7.72 12.76 0.91
CA PRO A 298 -8.32 11.42 0.77
C PRO A 298 -7.69 10.32 1.64
N MET A 299 -6.45 10.51 2.06
CA MET A 299 -5.70 9.57 2.90
C MET A 299 -5.99 9.67 4.40
N SER A 300 -6.73 10.69 4.81
CA SER A 300 -7.12 10.94 6.21
C SER A 300 -8.55 10.49 6.50
N VAL A 301 -9.10 9.60 5.69
CA VAL A 301 -10.41 9.01 5.98
C VAL A 301 -10.30 8.21 7.27
N PRO A 302 -11.04 8.58 8.32
CA PRO A 302 -11.03 7.80 9.53
C PRO A 302 -11.68 6.44 9.28
N HIS A 303 -11.11 5.40 9.87
CA HIS A 303 -11.66 4.05 9.83
C HIS A 303 -11.32 3.26 11.09
N LEU A 304 -12.23 2.38 11.48
CA LEU A 304 -12.09 1.47 12.60
C LEU A 304 -11.87 0.07 12.04
N ASP A 305 -10.66 -0.45 12.22
CA ASP A 305 -10.20 -1.64 11.52
C ASP A 305 -9.90 -2.81 12.46
N THR A 306 -10.59 -3.91 12.24
CA THR A 306 -10.09 -5.20 12.69
C THR A 306 -8.83 -5.58 11.90
N ARG A 307 -7.79 -5.98 12.62
CA ARG A 307 -6.55 -6.52 12.10
C ARG A 307 -6.38 -7.97 12.55
N VAL A 308 -5.87 -8.82 11.66
CA VAL A 308 -5.47 -10.19 12.00
C VAL A 308 -3.97 -10.32 11.75
N ILE A 309 -3.19 -10.38 12.83
CA ILE A 309 -1.74 -10.36 12.77
C ILE A 309 -1.22 -11.55 13.59
N ASP A 310 -0.49 -12.46 12.92
CA ASP A 310 0.11 -13.64 13.53
C ASP A 310 -0.92 -14.51 14.30
N GLY A 311 -2.16 -14.56 13.80
CA GLY A 311 -3.28 -15.30 14.38
C GLY A 311 -4.05 -14.56 15.48
N GLU A 312 -3.60 -13.38 15.89
CA GLU A 312 -4.25 -12.56 16.89
C GLU A 312 -5.08 -11.43 16.26
N THR A 313 -6.21 -11.12 16.89
CA THR A 313 -7.06 -10.01 16.47
C THR A 313 -6.64 -8.74 17.20
N GLY A 314 -6.52 -7.65 16.46
CA GLY A 314 -6.29 -6.31 16.99
C GLY A 314 -7.29 -5.31 16.43
N LEU A 315 -7.36 -4.12 17.01
CA LEU A 315 -8.26 -3.06 16.58
C LEU A 315 -7.48 -1.74 16.47
N LEU A 316 -7.57 -1.10 15.31
CA LEU A 316 -6.96 0.20 15.03
C LEU A 316 -8.03 1.22 14.65
N PHE A 317 -7.82 2.48 15.05
CA PHE A 317 -8.60 3.61 14.59
C PHE A 317 -7.71 4.74 14.07
N GLY A 318 -8.10 5.36 12.97
CA GLY A 318 -7.39 6.43 12.29
C GLY A 318 -7.44 6.28 10.77
N PRO A 319 -6.40 6.63 10.01
CA PRO A 319 -5.15 7.26 10.46
C PRO A 319 -5.32 8.75 10.80
N TYR A 320 -4.55 9.22 11.76
CA TYR A 320 -4.32 10.65 11.96
C TYR A 320 -3.12 11.05 11.13
N ALA A 321 -3.33 11.93 10.18
CA ALA A 321 -2.27 12.40 9.32
C ALA A 321 -1.41 13.44 10.05
N GLY A 322 -0.11 13.41 9.80
CA GLY A 322 0.82 14.40 10.32
C GLY A 322 1.89 14.71 9.28
N TRP A 323 2.75 15.66 9.58
CA TRP A 323 3.87 16.02 8.73
C TRP A 323 5.20 15.74 9.42
N THR A 324 6.16 15.20 8.68
CA THR A 324 7.54 15.02 9.13
C THR A 324 8.47 15.09 7.92
N PRO A 325 9.67 15.64 8.03
CA PRO A 325 10.63 15.64 6.92
C PRO A 325 11.31 14.27 6.72
N LYS A 326 11.04 13.29 7.56
CA LYS A 326 11.53 11.91 7.38
C LYS A 326 10.77 11.21 6.24
N PHE A 327 11.48 10.43 5.46
CA PHE A 327 10.90 9.63 4.36
C PHE A 327 10.55 8.20 4.78
N LEU A 328 11.14 7.74 5.88
CA LEU A 328 10.89 6.44 6.50
C LEU A 328 10.64 6.62 8.00
N LYS A 329 9.98 5.67 8.66
CA LYS A 329 9.80 5.66 10.11
C LYS A 329 11.16 5.70 10.83
N HIS A 330 12.12 4.90 10.36
CA HIS A 330 13.52 4.89 10.80
C HIS A 330 14.42 5.81 9.95
N GLY A 331 13.83 6.84 9.32
CA GLY A 331 14.53 7.82 8.49
C GLY A 331 15.16 8.96 9.27
N SER A 332 15.75 9.91 8.53
CA SER A 332 16.43 11.09 9.04
C SER A 332 15.59 12.36 8.85
N TRP A 333 15.69 13.30 9.78
CA TRP A 333 15.14 14.67 9.64
C TRP A 333 15.70 15.42 8.41
N PHE A 334 16.81 14.93 7.86
CA PHE A 334 17.44 15.48 6.66
C PHE A 334 16.99 14.82 5.36
N ASP A 335 16.06 13.87 5.37
CA ASP A 335 15.65 13.17 4.14
C ASP A 335 15.01 14.14 3.14
N LEU A 336 14.06 14.96 3.57
CA LEU A 336 13.43 15.97 2.72
C LEU A 336 14.45 17.03 2.23
N PRO A 337 15.24 17.70 3.07
CA PRO A 337 16.28 18.63 2.61
C PRO A 337 17.26 17.98 1.61
N LYS A 338 17.71 16.76 1.87
CA LYS A 338 18.63 16.03 0.98
C LYS A 338 18.00 15.59 -0.34
N SER A 339 16.68 15.60 -0.48
CA SER A 339 15.97 15.29 -1.72
C SER A 339 15.85 16.52 -2.65
N LEU A 340 16.14 17.73 -2.17
CA LEU A 340 16.10 18.94 -2.96
C LEU A 340 17.21 18.93 -4.01
N ARG A 341 16.83 19.26 -5.24
CA ARG A 341 17.72 19.36 -6.41
C ARG A 341 17.38 20.65 -7.19
N PRO A 342 18.32 21.25 -7.90
CA PRO A 342 18.02 22.38 -8.79
C PRO A 342 16.90 22.08 -9.77
N THR A 343 16.73 20.81 -10.15
CA THR A 343 15.70 20.37 -11.11
C THR A 343 14.30 20.24 -10.50
N ASN A 344 14.15 20.09 -9.16
CA ASN A 344 12.84 19.89 -8.53
C ASN A 344 12.44 21.02 -7.57
N VAL A 345 13.32 21.96 -7.25
CA VAL A 345 13.01 23.02 -6.28
C VAL A 345 11.78 23.85 -6.68
N MET A 346 11.60 24.11 -7.97
CA MET A 346 10.46 24.90 -8.46
C MET A 346 9.14 24.12 -8.34
N SER A 347 9.11 22.83 -8.67
CA SER A 347 7.92 21.99 -8.49
C SER A 347 7.57 21.82 -7.02
N MET A 348 8.56 21.68 -6.14
CA MET A 348 8.36 21.56 -4.71
C MET A 348 7.83 22.85 -4.07
N LEU A 349 8.39 24.01 -4.44
CA LEU A 349 7.93 25.32 -3.98
C LEU A 349 6.49 25.61 -4.47
N ALA A 350 6.22 25.31 -5.74
CA ALA A 350 4.89 25.50 -6.32
C ALA A 350 3.83 24.68 -5.61
N VAL A 351 4.09 23.40 -5.35
CA VAL A 351 3.17 22.54 -4.59
C VAL A 351 3.07 23.01 -3.13
N GLY A 352 4.16 23.42 -2.49
CA GLY A 352 4.11 23.97 -1.14
C GLY A 352 3.17 25.18 -1.02
N VAL A 353 3.12 26.05 -2.05
CA VAL A 353 2.19 27.19 -2.09
C VAL A 353 0.77 26.75 -2.46
N GLN A 354 0.61 25.87 -3.45
CA GLN A 354 -0.70 25.38 -3.90
C GLN A 354 -1.43 24.59 -2.81
N GLU A 355 -0.68 23.81 -2.03
CA GLU A 355 -1.20 22.91 -1.01
C GLU A 355 -1.06 23.48 0.42
N MET A 356 -1.06 24.81 0.57
CA MET A 356 -1.01 25.45 1.90
C MET A 356 -2.15 25.01 2.82
N GLY A 357 -3.35 24.78 2.25
CA GLY A 357 -4.49 24.24 2.98
C GLY A 357 -4.20 22.85 3.56
N LEU A 358 -3.61 21.97 2.75
CA LEU A 358 -3.17 20.64 3.21
C LEU A 358 -2.08 20.75 4.26
N THR A 359 -1.09 21.61 4.06
CA THR A 359 0.00 21.80 5.04
C THR A 359 -0.55 22.28 6.37
N LYS A 360 -1.47 23.27 6.36
CA LYS A 360 -2.15 23.76 7.58
C LYS A 360 -2.90 22.64 8.28
N TYR A 361 -3.70 21.86 7.54
CA TYR A 361 -4.43 20.70 8.05
C TYR A 361 -3.46 19.70 8.74
N LEU A 362 -2.34 19.34 8.10
CA LEU A 362 -1.38 18.40 8.66
C LEU A 362 -0.71 18.95 9.94
N VAL A 363 -0.48 20.25 10.03
CA VAL A 363 0.03 20.89 11.25
C VAL A 363 -1.02 20.88 12.35
N GLU A 364 -2.28 21.16 12.03
CA GLU A 364 -3.39 21.10 12.99
C GLU A 364 -3.57 19.67 13.54
N GLU A 365 -3.47 18.65 12.68
CA GLU A 365 -3.51 17.25 13.09
C GLU A 365 -2.36 16.86 14.04
N LEU A 366 -1.14 17.38 13.79
CA LEU A 366 0.01 17.16 14.69
C LEU A 366 -0.18 17.78 16.06
N LEU A 367 -0.94 18.86 16.16
CA LEU A 367 -1.20 19.58 17.40
C LEU A 367 -2.36 18.99 18.21
N LYS A 368 -3.12 18.06 17.63
CA LYS A 368 -4.20 17.36 18.35
C LYS A 368 -3.61 16.55 19.50
N ASP A 369 -4.16 16.76 20.68
CA ASP A 369 -3.89 15.92 21.83
C ASP A 369 -4.67 14.58 21.75
N GLN A 370 -4.48 13.71 22.73
CA GLN A 370 -5.16 12.44 22.76
C GLN A 370 -6.68 12.60 22.89
N SER A 371 -7.14 13.61 23.65
CA SER A 371 -8.57 13.87 23.84
C SER A 371 -9.27 14.17 22.51
N ALA A 372 -8.68 15.05 21.67
CA ALA A 372 -9.24 15.38 20.36
C ALA A 372 -9.26 14.18 19.40
N ARG A 373 -8.26 13.28 19.52
CA ARG A 373 -8.26 12.02 18.75
C ARG A 373 -9.35 11.07 19.24
N MET A 374 -9.56 10.97 20.55
CA MET A 374 -10.61 10.16 21.14
C MET A 374 -12.01 10.67 20.79
N GLU A 375 -12.22 11.99 20.64
CA GLU A 375 -13.48 12.55 20.13
C GLU A 375 -13.80 12.02 18.73
N SER A 376 -12.81 12.00 17.84
CA SER A 376 -12.99 11.41 16.50
C SER A 376 -13.30 9.91 16.54
N LEU A 377 -12.71 9.18 17.47
CA LEU A 377 -13.04 7.77 17.71
C LEU A 377 -14.48 7.60 18.20
N ARG A 378 -14.95 8.49 19.09
CA ARG A 378 -16.33 8.43 19.63
C ARG A 378 -17.40 8.69 18.58
N GLU A 379 -17.07 9.28 17.44
CA GLU A 379 -17.97 9.29 16.28
C GLU A 379 -18.27 7.87 15.74
N TYR A 380 -17.31 6.94 15.91
CA TYR A 380 -17.44 5.53 15.51
C TYR A 380 -17.84 4.64 16.68
N TYR A 381 -17.21 4.79 17.82
CA TYR A 381 -17.46 4.03 19.05
C TYR A 381 -17.82 5.02 20.18
N PRO A 382 -19.13 5.31 20.39
CA PRO A 382 -19.56 6.35 21.34
C PRO A 382 -19.04 6.16 22.78
N GLU A 383 -18.93 4.92 23.24
CA GLU A 383 -18.50 4.59 24.60
C GLU A 383 -16.99 4.35 24.74
N ALA A 384 -16.17 4.79 23.76
CA ALA A 384 -14.74 4.64 23.82
C ALA A 384 -14.11 5.35 25.03
N ARG A 385 -13.33 4.60 25.82
CA ARG A 385 -12.61 5.09 27.01
C ARG A 385 -11.14 5.30 26.69
N ASP A 386 -10.57 6.39 27.18
CA ASP A 386 -9.20 6.80 26.85
C ASP A 386 -8.16 5.76 27.29
N GLU A 387 -8.39 5.09 28.42
CA GLU A 387 -7.49 4.07 28.95
C GLU A 387 -7.37 2.80 28.09
N ASP A 388 -8.32 2.54 27.20
CA ASP A 388 -8.33 1.36 26.33
C ASP A 388 -7.50 1.55 25.05
N TRP A 389 -6.97 2.74 24.81
CA TRP A 389 -6.32 3.11 23.54
C TRP A 389 -4.95 3.76 23.72
N GLU A 390 -3.98 3.28 22.97
CA GLU A 390 -2.65 3.87 22.89
C GLU A 390 -2.38 4.45 21.50
N LEU A 391 -1.60 5.54 21.46
CA LEU A 391 -1.17 6.16 20.21
C LEU A 391 0.07 5.44 19.67
N VAL A 392 0.00 4.95 18.44
CA VAL A 392 1.12 4.27 17.76
C VAL A 392 1.47 4.97 16.44
N THR A 393 2.75 5.10 16.16
CA THR A 393 3.23 5.68 14.89
C THR A 393 3.13 4.67 13.76
N ALA A 394 2.44 5.03 12.70
CA ALA A 394 2.32 4.27 11.45
C ALA A 394 3.58 4.36 10.57
N GLY A 395 3.54 3.72 9.42
CA GLY A 395 4.55 3.88 8.37
C GLY A 395 4.53 5.28 7.75
N GLN A 396 5.69 5.75 7.29
CA GLN A 396 5.80 7.01 6.57
C GLN A 396 5.35 6.86 5.12
N ARG A 397 4.75 7.93 4.59
CA ARG A 397 4.34 8.03 3.19
C ARG A 397 5.00 9.26 2.57
N VAL A 398 5.54 9.10 1.37
CA VAL A 398 6.07 10.23 0.60
C VAL A 398 5.21 10.34 -0.65
N GLN A 399 4.32 11.33 -0.66
CA GLN A 399 3.49 11.61 -1.83
C GLN A 399 4.32 12.18 -2.96
N VAL A 400 3.95 11.87 -4.19
CA VAL A 400 4.71 12.27 -5.36
C VAL A 400 4.39 13.71 -5.75
N ILE A 401 5.42 14.54 -5.82
CA ILE A 401 5.33 15.82 -6.52
C ILE A 401 5.83 15.59 -7.94
N LYS A 402 4.91 15.71 -8.90
CA LYS A 402 5.19 15.54 -10.33
C LYS A 402 5.43 16.87 -10.99
N PRO A 403 6.50 17.02 -11.79
CA PRO A 403 6.71 18.24 -12.55
C PRO A 403 5.63 18.41 -13.62
N ILE A 404 5.13 19.65 -13.79
CA ILE A 404 4.19 20.03 -14.87
C ILE A 404 4.84 21.11 -15.70
N VAL A 405 4.73 20.97 -17.02
CA VAL A 405 5.12 22.03 -17.97
C VAL A 405 4.06 23.13 -17.93
N GLY A 406 4.47 24.37 -17.63
CA GLY A 406 3.57 25.52 -17.56
C GLY A 406 3.58 26.24 -16.20
N PRO A 407 2.68 27.20 -15.96
CA PRO A 407 2.74 28.12 -14.81
C PRO A 407 2.55 27.45 -13.44
N ARG A 408 2.05 26.23 -13.39
CA ARG A 408 1.89 25.47 -12.13
C ARG A 408 3.17 24.80 -11.66
N PHE A 409 4.15 24.56 -12.51
CA PHE A 409 5.44 23.92 -12.25
C PHE A 409 5.39 22.53 -11.62
N GLY A 410 4.35 22.15 -10.87
CA GLY A 410 4.19 20.86 -10.22
C GLY A 410 2.77 20.58 -9.76
N SER A 411 2.46 19.30 -9.54
CA SER A 411 1.23 18.84 -8.89
C SER A 411 1.55 17.79 -7.82
N LEU A 412 0.76 17.77 -6.76
CA LEU A 412 0.76 16.70 -5.77
C LEU A 412 -0.12 15.55 -6.29
N GLU A 413 0.48 14.37 -6.39
CA GLU A 413 -0.19 13.17 -6.88
C GLU A 413 -0.45 12.21 -5.70
N PHE A 414 -1.69 11.77 -5.55
CA PHE A 414 -2.07 10.76 -4.57
C PHE A 414 -2.15 9.41 -5.25
N GLY A 415 -1.26 8.49 -4.87
CA GLY A 415 -1.18 7.16 -5.47
C GLY A 415 0.25 6.70 -5.65
N THR A 416 0.42 5.71 -6.52
CA THR A 416 1.73 5.12 -6.85
C THR A 416 2.15 5.53 -8.26
N ALA A 417 3.40 5.98 -8.42
CA ALA A 417 4.00 6.27 -9.71
C ALA A 417 5.19 5.34 -9.96
N LEU A 418 5.15 4.63 -11.08
CA LEU A 418 6.27 3.82 -11.56
C LEU A 418 7.18 4.68 -12.45
N ILE A 419 8.43 4.80 -12.05
CA ILE A 419 9.49 5.49 -12.80
C ILE A 419 10.50 4.45 -13.27
N ASN A 420 10.79 4.44 -14.55
CA ASN A 420 11.82 3.60 -15.16
C ASN A 420 12.58 4.40 -16.22
N ASN A 421 13.83 4.01 -16.49
CA ASN A 421 14.55 4.58 -17.63
C ASN A 421 14.05 4.02 -18.96
N THR A 422 14.37 4.71 -20.05
CA THR A 422 13.93 4.34 -21.41
C THR A 422 14.39 2.93 -21.80
N GLU A 423 15.58 2.51 -21.34
CA GLU A 423 16.15 1.20 -21.63
C GLU A 423 15.55 0.06 -20.81
N GLY A 424 14.71 0.35 -19.82
CA GLY A 424 14.08 -0.65 -18.98
C GLY A 424 15.04 -1.39 -18.02
N THR A 425 16.20 -0.82 -17.71
CA THR A 425 17.21 -1.46 -16.87
C THR A 425 17.20 -1.04 -15.41
N ILE A 426 16.43 0.00 -15.07
CA ILE A 426 16.15 0.44 -13.71
C ILE A 426 14.72 0.90 -13.59
N ALA A 427 14.08 0.52 -12.50
CA ALA A 427 12.75 1.01 -12.14
C ALA A 427 12.65 1.29 -10.64
N GLY A 428 11.70 2.14 -10.25
CA GLY A 428 11.40 2.39 -8.86
C GLY A 428 9.97 2.89 -8.68
N LEU A 429 9.40 2.65 -7.51
CA LEU A 429 8.06 3.09 -7.16
C LEU A 429 8.13 4.30 -6.23
N LEU A 430 7.39 5.34 -6.58
CA LEU A 430 7.14 6.52 -5.76
C LEU A 430 5.69 6.55 -5.30
N GLY A 431 5.43 7.22 -4.17
CA GLY A 431 4.07 7.42 -3.68
C GLY A 431 3.60 6.37 -2.67
N ALA A 432 2.27 6.30 -2.52
CA ALA A 432 1.63 5.52 -1.46
C ALA A 432 0.37 4.77 -1.97
N SER A 433 -0.52 4.41 -1.03
CA SER A 433 -1.76 3.64 -1.21
C SER A 433 -2.52 3.87 -2.56
N PRO A 434 -3.09 2.80 -3.13
CA PRO A 434 -3.31 1.45 -2.57
C PRO A 434 -2.16 0.44 -2.76
N GLY A 435 -0.92 0.91 -2.87
CA GLY A 435 0.27 0.19 -3.29
C GLY A 435 0.39 -1.28 -2.83
N ALA A 436 0.40 -1.55 -1.52
CA ALA A 436 0.66 -2.91 -1.01
C ALA A 436 -0.38 -3.94 -1.47
N SER A 437 -1.68 -3.59 -1.43
CA SER A 437 -2.76 -4.51 -1.83
C SER A 437 -2.78 -4.84 -3.32
N ILE A 438 -2.19 -3.98 -4.14
CA ILE A 438 -2.07 -4.18 -5.59
C ILE A 438 -0.62 -4.43 -6.03
N ALA A 439 0.26 -4.84 -5.10
CA ALA A 439 1.67 -5.07 -5.42
C ALA A 439 1.88 -6.01 -6.62
N PRO A 440 1.16 -7.15 -6.77
CA PRO A 440 1.29 -8.00 -7.95
C PRO A 440 0.94 -7.27 -9.26
N TYR A 441 -0.12 -6.47 -9.28
CA TYR A 441 -0.47 -5.66 -10.45
C TYR A 441 0.64 -4.64 -10.79
N ALA A 442 1.14 -3.93 -9.77
CA ALA A 442 2.21 -2.95 -9.98
C ALA A 442 3.51 -3.60 -10.47
N MET A 443 3.81 -4.82 -10.02
CA MET A 443 4.99 -5.57 -10.49
C MET A 443 4.83 -6.10 -11.91
N LEU A 444 3.62 -6.46 -12.33
CA LEU A 444 3.33 -6.75 -13.75
C LEU A 444 3.59 -5.52 -14.63
N GLU A 445 3.19 -4.31 -14.20
CA GLU A 445 3.54 -3.08 -14.93
C GLU A 445 5.07 -2.86 -15.01
N VAL A 446 5.83 -3.23 -13.97
CA VAL A 446 7.32 -3.20 -14.03
C VAL A 446 7.83 -4.17 -15.09
N LEU A 447 7.30 -5.40 -15.11
CA LEU A 447 7.70 -6.40 -16.11
C LEU A 447 7.39 -5.92 -17.53
N GLU A 448 6.20 -5.38 -17.78
CA GLU A 448 5.79 -4.85 -19.07
C GLU A 448 6.68 -3.70 -19.56
N ARG A 449 7.00 -2.75 -18.67
CA ARG A 449 7.81 -1.58 -19.03
C ARG A 449 9.30 -1.86 -19.16
N CYS A 450 9.83 -2.77 -18.33
CA CYS A 450 11.27 -3.03 -18.28
C CYS A 450 11.70 -4.23 -19.10
N PHE A 451 10.80 -5.19 -19.33
CA PHE A 451 11.10 -6.43 -20.03
C PHE A 451 10.14 -6.70 -21.22
N GLY A 452 9.67 -5.63 -21.88
CA GLY A 452 8.68 -5.74 -22.94
C GLY A 452 8.99 -6.77 -24.01
N GLN A 453 10.27 -6.97 -24.36
CA GLN A 453 10.70 -7.97 -25.33
C GLN A 453 10.51 -9.42 -24.83
N LYS A 454 10.56 -9.65 -23.50
CA LYS A 454 10.36 -10.96 -22.88
C LYS A 454 8.90 -11.27 -22.60
N MET A 455 8.00 -10.29 -22.68
CA MET A 455 6.60 -10.48 -22.32
C MET A 455 5.88 -11.51 -23.21
N VAL A 456 6.31 -11.67 -24.47
CA VAL A 456 5.76 -12.70 -25.37
C VAL A 456 6.15 -14.10 -24.89
N GLU A 457 7.42 -14.29 -24.53
CA GLU A 457 7.95 -15.54 -23.98
C GLU A 457 7.34 -15.86 -22.61
N TRP A 458 7.22 -14.86 -21.74
CA TRP A 458 6.67 -14.99 -20.39
C TRP A 458 5.15 -15.10 -20.32
N GLY A 459 4.45 -14.70 -21.40
CA GLY A 459 2.98 -14.62 -21.45
C GLY A 459 2.25 -15.86 -20.93
N PRO A 460 2.59 -17.10 -21.37
CA PRO A 460 1.99 -18.30 -20.83
C PRO A 460 2.17 -18.45 -19.32
N ARG A 461 3.39 -18.22 -18.81
CA ARG A 461 3.71 -18.32 -17.40
C ARG A 461 3.02 -17.22 -16.55
N ILE A 462 2.91 -16.01 -17.09
CA ILE A 462 2.15 -14.92 -16.45
C ILE A 462 0.67 -15.28 -16.34
N LYS A 463 0.09 -15.94 -17.37
CA LYS A 463 -1.30 -16.41 -17.31
C LYS A 463 -1.50 -17.58 -16.35
N GLU A 464 -0.49 -18.39 -16.09
CA GLU A 464 -0.53 -19.37 -14.99
C GLU A 464 -0.58 -18.67 -13.63
N MET A 465 0.22 -17.61 -13.43
CA MET A 465 0.22 -16.82 -12.19
C MET A 465 -1.04 -15.97 -12.03
N VAL A 466 -1.57 -15.43 -13.11
CA VAL A 466 -2.71 -14.51 -13.16
C VAL A 466 -3.59 -14.86 -14.35
N PRO A 467 -4.53 -15.80 -14.19
CA PRO A 467 -5.42 -16.25 -15.29
C PRO A 467 -6.14 -15.13 -16.06
N SER A 468 -6.49 -14.04 -15.36
CA SER A 468 -7.13 -12.87 -15.99
C SER A 468 -6.16 -11.88 -16.65
N TYR A 469 -4.86 -12.20 -16.75
CA TYR A 469 -3.88 -11.29 -17.35
C TYR A 469 -4.27 -10.90 -18.79
N GLY A 470 -4.35 -9.60 -19.04
CA GLY A 470 -4.75 -9.05 -20.35
C GLY A 470 -6.26 -8.96 -20.57
N VAL A 471 -7.09 -9.38 -19.60
CA VAL A 471 -8.56 -9.33 -19.67
C VAL A 471 -9.12 -8.38 -18.61
N LYS A 472 -10.10 -7.56 -18.98
CA LYS A 472 -10.86 -6.72 -18.04
C LYS A 472 -11.99 -7.54 -17.43
N LEU A 473 -11.86 -7.88 -16.17
CA LEU A 473 -12.87 -8.67 -15.44
C LEU A 473 -14.23 -7.96 -15.34
N ALA A 474 -14.23 -6.63 -15.36
CA ALA A 474 -15.46 -5.83 -15.38
C ALA A 474 -16.35 -6.10 -16.60
N THR A 475 -15.78 -6.59 -17.71
CA THR A 475 -16.48 -6.86 -18.96
C THR A 475 -16.62 -8.36 -19.25
N ASP A 476 -16.08 -9.22 -18.40
CA ASP A 476 -16.17 -10.68 -18.50
C ASP A 476 -16.63 -11.29 -17.16
N PRO A 477 -17.95 -11.27 -16.88
CA PRO A 477 -18.49 -11.83 -15.64
C PRO A 477 -18.24 -13.34 -15.48
N LYS A 478 -18.10 -14.09 -16.58
CA LYS A 478 -17.83 -15.52 -16.54
C LYS A 478 -16.43 -15.76 -16.00
N LEU A 479 -15.42 -15.12 -16.59
CA LEU A 479 -14.03 -15.22 -16.12
C LEU A 479 -13.91 -14.67 -14.69
N PHE A 480 -14.63 -13.59 -14.36
CA PHE A 480 -14.64 -13.08 -12.98
C PHE A 480 -15.12 -14.14 -11.99
N ASN A 481 -16.24 -14.82 -12.25
CA ASN A 481 -16.73 -15.86 -11.37
C ASN A 481 -15.73 -17.02 -11.23
N GLU A 482 -15.14 -17.49 -12.33
CA GLU A 482 -14.14 -18.55 -12.33
C GLU A 482 -12.91 -18.19 -11.45
N VAL A 483 -12.33 -17.00 -11.63
CA VAL A 483 -11.17 -16.57 -10.82
C VAL A 483 -11.55 -16.21 -9.38
N TRP A 484 -12.78 -15.77 -9.17
CA TRP A 484 -13.32 -15.49 -7.84
C TRP A 484 -13.42 -16.78 -7.03
N GLU A 485 -14.12 -17.80 -7.54
CA GLU A 485 -14.26 -19.10 -6.88
C GLU A 485 -12.91 -19.77 -6.63
N TYR A 486 -12.03 -19.76 -7.65
CA TYR A 486 -10.66 -20.25 -7.50
C TYR A 486 -9.92 -19.58 -6.34
N THR A 487 -9.92 -18.25 -6.31
CA THR A 487 -9.18 -17.51 -5.29
C THR A 487 -9.84 -17.57 -3.91
N GLN A 488 -11.17 -17.61 -3.82
CA GLN A 488 -11.88 -17.81 -2.55
C GLN A 488 -11.46 -19.13 -1.90
N LYS A 489 -11.51 -20.22 -2.68
CA LYS A 489 -11.13 -21.55 -2.22
C LYS A 489 -9.66 -21.63 -1.82
N THR A 490 -8.74 -21.22 -2.71
CA THR A 490 -7.30 -21.38 -2.52
C THR A 490 -6.79 -20.52 -1.36
N LEU A 491 -7.32 -19.29 -1.23
CA LEU A 491 -6.97 -18.36 -0.15
C LEU A 491 -7.76 -18.60 1.14
N LYS A 492 -8.59 -19.66 1.21
CA LYS A 492 -9.40 -20.01 2.38
C LYS A 492 -10.31 -18.85 2.86
N LEU A 493 -10.88 -18.10 1.92
CA LEU A 493 -11.77 -16.96 2.18
C LEU A 493 -13.26 -17.34 2.11
N GLU A 494 -13.58 -18.61 2.08
CA GLU A 494 -14.93 -19.15 2.23
C GLU A 494 -15.23 -19.38 3.71
N LYS A 495 -16.50 -19.10 4.13
CA LYS A 495 -17.00 -19.44 5.46
C LYS A 495 -17.17 -20.93 5.64
#